data_3d10f67ac887a3825947df1ff6e8b376
#
_entry.id   3d10f67ac887a3825947df1ff6e8b376
#
_cell.length_a   1.000
_cell.length_b   1.000
_cell.length_c   1.000
_cell.angle_alpha   90.00
_cell.angle_beta   90.00
_cell.angle_gamma   90.00
#
_symmetry.space_group_name_H-M   'P 1'
#
loop_
_entity.id
_entity.type
_entity.pdbx_description
1 polymer ?
#
loop_
_entity_poly.entity_id
_entity_poly.type
_entity_poly.pdbx_seq_one_letter_code
_entity_poly.pdbx_strand_id
1 'polypeptide(L)'
;MSSSLRRLTRCAVLTALALALSVAEGLVPLTILFPLPGLRLGLANLVTVYALCRLSGREALLILAARCLLGALLGGNLMALAFSLTGGLLAFGVMALLLRCSFLSLFGVSAHNTGQILAAMAVLGSRAPLVYLPPLLLCSLVTGAVTGGASMLLVHRIPLPGDIKS
;
A
#
# COMPACT_ATOMS: atom_id res chain seq x y z
N MET A 1 14.18 -27.53 0.22
CA MET A 1 13.09 -26.67 -0.30
C MET A 1 13.67 -25.86 -1.45
N SER A 2 13.10 -25.98 -2.65
CA SER A 2 13.63 -25.28 -3.84
C SER A 2 13.60 -23.75 -3.65
N SER A 3 14.50 -23.03 -4.31
CA SER A 3 14.56 -21.56 -4.23
C SER A 3 13.25 -20.89 -4.66
N SER A 4 12.58 -21.45 -5.66
CA SER A 4 11.27 -20.99 -6.15
C SER A 4 10.17 -21.15 -5.09
N LEU A 5 10.15 -22.27 -4.37
CA LEU A 5 9.16 -22.50 -3.32
C LEU A 5 9.33 -21.50 -2.16
N ARG A 6 10.56 -21.22 -1.76
CA ARG A 6 10.84 -20.18 -0.72
C ARG A 6 10.38 -18.79 -1.15
N ARG A 7 10.59 -18.43 -2.41
CA ARG A 7 10.11 -17.13 -2.95
C ARG A 7 8.59 -17.05 -2.93
N LEU A 8 7.91 -18.11 -3.37
CA LEU A 8 6.44 -18.18 -3.37
C LEU A 8 5.87 -18.05 -1.95
N THR A 9 6.45 -18.80 -0.99
CA THR A 9 6.01 -18.73 0.41
C THR A 9 6.17 -17.31 0.99
N ARG A 10 7.28 -16.62 0.71
CA ARG A 10 7.49 -15.23 1.15
C ARG A 10 6.45 -14.28 0.55
N CYS A 11 6.21 -14.38 -0.75
CA CYS A 11 5.19 -13.55 -1.40
C CYS A 11 3.80 -13.82 -0.81
N ALA A 12 3.45 -15.08 -0.54
CA ALA A 12 2.18 -15.45 0.04
C ALA A 12 2.01 -14.87 1.47
N VAL A 13 3.03 -15.01 2.32
CA VAL A 13 3.00 -14.46 3.69
C VAL A 13 2.89 -12.94 3.68
N LEU A 14 3.66 -12.26 2.82
CA LEU A 14 3.59 -10.81 2.70
C LEU A 14 2.25 -10.34 2.12
N THR A 15 1.66 -11.09 1.19
CA THR A 15 0.32 -10.81 0.67
C THR A 15 -0.72 -10.94 1.78
N ALA A 16 -0.66 -12.00 2.59
CA ALA A 16 -1.55 -12.21 3.72
C ALA A 16 -1.43 -11.08 4.75
N LEU A 17 -0.20 -10.65 5.07
CA LEU A 17 0.04 -9.53 5.98
C LEU A 17 -0.52 -8.21 5.41
N ALA A 18 -0.27 -7.94 4.13
CA ALA A 18 -0.79 -6.74 3.47
C ALA A 18 -2.32 -6.74 3.43
N LEU A 19 -2.93 -7.90 3.22
CA LEU A 19 -4.38 -8.07 3.25
C LEU A 19 -4.94 -7.84 4.66
N ALA A 20 -4.31 -8.41 5.69
CA ALA A 20 -4.71 -8.19 7.08
C ALA A 20 -4.66 -6.70 7.46
N LEU A 21 -3.59 -5.99 7.08
CA LEU A 21 -3.50 -4.54 7.26
C LEU A 21 -4.60 -3.79 6.50
N SER A 22 -4.90 -4.20 5.27
CA SER A 22 -5.98 -3.60 4.48
C SER A 22 -7.36 -3.82 5.10
N VAL A 23 -7.60 -4.99 5.69
CA VAL A 23 -8.84 -5.28 6.43
C VAL A 23 -8.90 -4.44 7.70
N ALA A 24 -7.81 -4.36 8.47
CA ALA A 24 -7.74 -3.53 9.67
C ALA A 24 -7.99 -2.04 9.37
N GLU A 25 -7.45 -1.52 8.25
CA GLU A 25 -7.79 -0.17 7.78
C GLU A 25 -9.29 0.00 7.49
N GLY A 26 -9.92 -1.03 6.93
CA GLY A 26 -11.35 -1.02 6.62
C GLY A 26 -12.25 -0.93 7.86
N LEU A 27 -11.73 -1.27 9.05
CA LEU A 27 -12.45 -1.12 10.33
C LEU A 27 -12.45 0.32 10.83
N VAL A 28 -11.57 1.18 10.31
CA VAL A 28 -11.58 2.61 10.63
C VAL A 28 -12.66 3.29 9.78
N PRO A 29 -13.67 3.90 10.39
CA PRO A 29 -14.81 4.48 9.66
C PRO A 29 -14.44 5.83 9.01
N LEU A 30 -13.53 5.81 8.04
CA LEU A 30 -13.10 7.01 7.31
C LEU A 30 -14.24 7.69 6.56
N THR A 31 -15.31 6.95 6.27
CA THR A 31 -16.51 7.48 5.61
C THR A 31 -17.24 8.55 6.43
N ILE A 32 -17.00 8.63 7.75
CA ILE A 32 -17.51 9.70 8.60
C ILE A 32 -16.80 11.03 8.30
N LEU A 33 -15.51 10.99 8.02
CA LEU A 33 -14.69 12.18 7.71
C LEU A 33 -14.68 12.49 6.21
N PHE A 34 -14.69 11.45 5.40
CA PHE A 34 -14.62 11.52 3.94
C PHE A 34 -15.71 10.63 3.34
N PRO A 35 -16.80 11.17 2.82
CA PRO A 35 -17.93 10.40 2.28
C PRO A 35 -17.60 9.74 0.93
N LEU A 36 -16.46 9.08 0.86
CA LEU A 36 -15.99 8.31 -0.28
C LEU A 36 -15.85 6.84 0.16
N PRO A 37 -16.80 5.96 -0.23
CA PRO A 37 -16.76 4.56 0.17
C PRO A 37 -15.54 3.85 -0.44
N GLY A 38 -14.81 3.11 0.40
CA GLY A 38 -13.64 2.36 -0.04
C GLY A 38 -12.30 3.10 0.06
N LEU A 39 -12.31 4.35 0.57
CA LEU A 39 -11.10 5.11 0.86
C LEU A 39 -10.27 4.43 1.96
N ARG A 40 -8.95 4.44 1.82
CA ARG A 40 -8.02 3.79 2.75
C ARG A 40 -6.82 4.68 3.05
N LEU A 41 -6.27 4.60 4.28
CA LEU A 41 -5.12 5.39 4.72
C LEU A 41 -3.78 4.97 4.11
N GLY A 42 -3.71 3.75 3.57
CA GLY A 42 -2.51 3.24 2.92
C GLY A 42 -1.53 2.55 3.88
N LEU A 43 -1.96 2.05 5.05
CA LEU A 43 -1.10 1.28 5.96
C LEU A 43 -0.51 0.03 5.30
N ALA A 44 -1.25 -0.60 4.39
CA ALA A 44 -0.77 -1.74 3.63
C ALA A 44 0.45 -1.41 2.72
N ASN A 45 0.73 -0.13 2.46
CA ASN A 45 1.95 0.30 1.76
C ASN A 45 3.23 -0.01 2.54
N LEU A 46 3.15 -0.21 3.86
CA LEU A 46 4.25 -0.73 4.69
C LEU A 46 4.85 -2.01 4.09
N VAL A 47 3.98 -2.95 3.70
CA VAL A 47 4.43 -4.21 3.08
C VAL A 47 5.02 -3.95 1.69
N THR A 48 4.47 -3.00 0.94
CA THR A 48 5.02 -2.62 -0.38
C THR A 48 6.42 -2.04 -0.24
N VAL A 49 6.65 -1.15 0.73
CA VAL A 49 8.00 -0.60 1.04
C VAL A 49 8.97 -1.72 1.39
N TYR A 50 8.57 -2.61 2.33
CA TYR A 50 9.40 -3.74 2.72
C TYR A 50 9.74 -4.64 1.52
N ALA A 51 8.75 -4.97 0.70
CA ALA A 51 8.93 -5.81 -0.48
C ALA A 51 9.85 -5.16 -1.52
N LEU A 52 9.73 -3.85 -1.75
CA LEU A 52 10.62 -3.09 -2.64
C LEU A 52 12.07 -3.05 -2.13
N CYS A 53 12.27 -2.95 -0.82
CA CYS A 53 13.60 -2.90 -0.21
C CYS A 53 14.29 -4.28 -0.14
N ARG A 54 13.51 -5.37 -0.04
CA ARG A 54 14.03 -6.71 0.28
C ARG A 54 13.78 -7.77 -0.79
N LEU A 55 12.85 -7.53 -1.71
CA LEU A 55 12.51 -8.42 -2.82
C LEU A 55 12.74 -7.68 -4.15
N SER A 56 12.35 -8.32 -5.25
CA SER A 56 12.36 -7.66 -6.56
C SER A 56 11.10 -6.79 -6.75
N GLY A 57 11.22 -5.75 -7.61
CA GLY A 57 10.06 -4.91 -7.95
C GLY A 57 8.88 -5.72 -8.54
N ARG A 58 9.17 -6.82 -9.27
CA ARG A 58 8.14 -7.73 -9.80
C ARG A 58 7.39 -8.44 -8.68
N GLU A 59 8.09 -8.93 -7.66
CA GLU A 59 7.47 -9.58 -6.51
C GLU A 59 6.64 -8.60 -5.69
N ALA A 60 7.14 -7.39 -5.47
CA ALA A 60 6.41 -6.33 -4.79
C ALA A 60 5.13 -5.93 -5.54
N LEU A 61 5.18 -5.86 -6.88
CA LEU A 61 4.01 -5.59 -7.71
C LEU A 61 2.99 -6.75 -7.66
N LEU A 62 3.44 -8.00 -7.67
CA LEU A 62 2.56 -9.17 -7.53
C LEU A 62 1.88 -9.20 -6.18
N ILE A 63 2.59 -8.89 -5.09
CA ILE A 63 2.02 -8.78 -3.74
C ILE A 63 0.95 -7.69 -3.71
N LEU A 64 1.24 -6.52 -4.30
CA LEU A 64 0.29 -5.42 -4.41
C LEU A 64 -0.97 -5.84 -5.16
N ALA A 65 -0.84 -6.42 -6.35
CA ALA A 65 -1.98 -6.86 -7.16
C ALA A 65 -2.80 -7.93 -6.45
N ALA A 66 -2.14 -8.94 -5.89
CA ALA A 66 -2.80 -10.04 -5.18
C ALA A 66 -3.60 -9.52 -3.96
N ARG A 67 -3.03 -8.62 -3.13
CA ARG A 67 -3.76 -8.06 -1.99
C ARG A 67 -4.98 -7.23 -2.41
N CYS A 68 -4.88 -6.47 -3.51
CA CYS A 68 -6.00 -5.66 -4.01
C CYS A 68 -7.14 -6.55 -4.52
N LEU A 69 -6.80 -7.57 -5.30
CA LEU A 69 -7.77 -8.53 -5.82
C LEU A 69 -8.45 -9.33 -4.70
N LEU A 70 -7.66 -9.91 -3.78
CA LEU A 70 -8.19 -10.66 -2.64
C LEU A 70 -9.02 -9.77 -1.72
N GLY A 71 -8.57 -8.54 -1.47
CA GLY A 71 -9.31 -7.58 -0.65
C GLY A 71 -10.66 -7.20 -1.25
N ALA A 72 -10.74 -7.09 -2.58
CA ALA A 72 -11.99 -6.82 -3.28
C ALA A 72 -12.92 -8.05 -3.28
N LEU A 73 -12.38 -9.24 -3.49
CA LEU A 73 -13.14 -10.49 -3.44
C LEU A 73 -13.74 -10.72 -2.06
N LEU A 74 -12.96 -10.52 -1.00
CA LEU A 74 -13.43 -10.70 0.38
C LEU A 74 -14.40 -9.60 0.82
N GLY A 75 -14.17 -8.37 0.36
CA GLY A 75 -15.01 -7.22 0.71
C GLY A 75 -16.25 -7.02 -0.18
N GLY A 76 -16.35 -7.75 -1.29
CA GLY A 76 -17.46 -7.63 -2.24
C GLY A 76 -17.62 -6.24 -2.87
N ASN A 77 -16.59 -5.41 -2.87
CA ASN A 77 -16.67 -4.01 -3.28
C ASN A 77 -15.70 -3.66 -4.43
N LEU A 78 -16.26 -3.54 -5.63
CA LEU A 78 -15.50 -3.21 -6.85
C LEU A 78 -14.91 -1.78 -6.80
N MET A 79 -15.58 -0.84 -6.14
CA MET A 79 -15.07 0.51 -5.93
C MET A 79 -13.79 0.49 -5.08
N ALA A 80 -13.78 -0.31 -4.02
CA ALA A 80 -12.60 -0.48 -3.19
C ALA A 80 -11.42 -1.10 -3.97
N LEU A 81 -11.69 -1.97 -4.96
CA LEU A 81 -10.66 -2.47 -5.87
C LEU A 81 -10.07 -1.34 -6.72
N ALA A 82 -10.91 -0.55 -7.37
CA ALA A 82 -10.46 0.56 -8.21
C ALA A 82 -9.60 1.54 -7.41
N PHE A 83 -10.05 1.93 -6.22
CA PHE A 83 -9.32 2.86 -5.35
C PHE A 83 -8.00 2.26 -4.82
N SER A 84 -8.03 1.00 -4.37
CA SER A 84 -6.84 0.32 -3.86
C SER A 84 -5.81 0.05 -4.96
N LEU A 85 -6.26 -0.29 -6.17
CA LEU A 85 -5.36 -0.61 -7.27
C LEU A 85 -4.71 0.66 -7.82
N THR A 86 -5.49 1.70 -8.12
CA THR A 86 -4.95 2.98 -8.63
C THR A 86 -4.06 3.66 -7.60
N GLY A 87 -4.51 3.75 -6.34
CA GLY A 87 -3.71 4.29 -5.26
C GLY A 87 -2.44 3.48 -5.02
N GLY A 88 -2.57 2.15 -5.01
CA GLY A 88 -1.44 1.23 -4.82
C GLY A 88 -0.41 1.30 -5.95
N LEU A 89 -0.84 1.34 -7.21
CA LEU A 89 0.06 1.45 -8.36
C LEU A 89 0.80 2.79 -8.38
N LEU A 90 0.10 3.89 -8.09
CA LEU A 90 0.74 5.21 -8.01
C LEU A 90 1.76 5.26 -6.87
N ALA A 91 1.40 4.74 -5.69
CA ALA A 91 2.32 4.60 -4.56
C ALA A 91 3.53 3.76 -4.92
N PHE A 92 3.32 2.60 -5.54
CA PHE A 92 4.39 1.71 -5.99
C PHE A 92 5.35 2.42 -6.95
N GLY A 93 4.82 3.12 -7.96
CA GLY A 93 5.63 3.85 -8.94
C GLY A 93 6.50 4.91 -8.26
N VAL A 94 5.91 5.75 -7.39
CA VAL A 94 6.64 6.78 -6.65
C VAL A 94 7.69 6.17 -5.72
N MET A 95 7.34 5.10 -4.99
CA MET A 95 8.28 4.41 -4.10
C MET A 95 9.41 3.72 -4.87
N ALA A 96 9.14 3.14 -6.04
CA ALA A 96 10.16 2.52 -6.87
C ALA A 96 11.17 3.54 -7.41
N LEU A 97 10.70 4.75 -7.74
CA LEU A 97 11.56 5.87 -8.17
C LEU A 97 12.39 6.43 -7.02
N LEU A 98 11.83 6.47 -5.82
CA LEU A 98 12.41 7.12 -4.64
C LEU A 98 13.06 6.13 -3.66
N LEU A 99 13.41 4.91 -4.10
CA LEU A 99 13.93 3.84 -3.23
C LEU A 99 15.11 4.25 -2.33
N ARG A 100 15.88 5.26 -2.72
CA ARG A 100 17.03 5.78 -1.95
C ARG A 100 16.68 6.98 -1.05
N CYS A 101 15.42 7.40 -1.04
CA CYS A 101 14.98 8.56 -0.27
C CYS A 101 14.53 8.12 1.14
N SER A 102 14.99 8.85 2.16
CA SER A 102 14.60 8.60 3.56
C SER A 102 13.10 8.80 3.82
N PHE A 103 12.41 9.56 2.98
CA PHE A 103 10.97 9.84 3.08
C PHE A 103 10.12 8.98 2.16
N LEU A 104 10.66 7.84 1.73
CA LEU A 104 10.02 6.91 0.78
C LEU A 104 8.55 6.60 1.13
N SER A 105 8.27 6.28 2.37
CA SER A 105 6.92 5.93 2.84
C SER A 105 5.97 7.11 2.81
N LEU A 106 6.45 8.30 3.18
CA LEU A 106 5.65 9.53 3.16
C LEU A 106 5.15 9.86 1.75
N PHE A 107 6.07 9.85 0.78
CA PHE A 107 5.72 10.06 -0.62
C PHE A 107 4.83 8.94 -1.17
N GLY A 108 5.07 7.70 -0.76
CA GLY A 108 4.26 6.55 -1.15
C GLY A 108 2.82 6.66 -0.65
N VAL A 109 2.60 7.03 0.60
CA VAL A 109 1.24 7.20 1.16
C VAL A 109 0.54 8.40 0.53
N SER A 110 1.24 9.51 0.33
CA SER A 110 0.69 10.69 -0.36
C SER A 110 0.28 10.37 -1.80
N ALA A 111 1.11 9.63 -2.53
CA ALA A 111 0.80 9.16 -3.87
C ALA A 111 -0.39 8.18 -3.87
N HIS A 112 -0.48 7.30 -2.86
CA HIS A 112 -1.62 6.40 -2.69
C HIS A 112 -2.93 7.17 -2.55
N ASN A 113 -3.00 8.14 -1.65
CA ASN A 113 -4.18 8.96 -1.43
C ASN A 113 -4.54 9.79 -2.67
N THR A 114 -3.55 10.33 -3.36
CA THR A 114 -3.77 11.02 -4.64
C THR A 114 -4.37 10.08 -5.68
N GLY A 115 -3.86 8.85 -5.80
CA GLY A 115 -4.38 7.85 -6.73
C GLY A 115 -5.83 7.46 -6.42
N GLN A 116 -6.20 7.37 -5.15
CA GLN A 116 -7.58 7.11 -4.75
C GLN A 116 -8.53 8.26 -5.16
N ILE A 117 -8.12 9.50 -4.96
CA ILE A 117 -8.92 10.66 -5.39
C ILE A 117 -9.07 10.70 -6.92
N LEU A 118 -8.00 10.40 -7.67
CA LEU A 118 -8.09 10.31 -9.13
C LEU A 118 -9.06 9.20 -9.57
N ALA A 119 -9.02 8.04 -8.92
CA ALA A 119 -9.97 6.97 -9.18
C ALA A 119 -11.41 7.38 -8.83
N ALA A 120 -11.61 8.06 -7.70
CA ALA A 120 -12.93 8.57 -7.30
C ALA A 120 -13.48 9.57 -8.31
N MET A 121 -12.64 10.47 -8.82
CA MET A 121 -13.03 11.40 -9.89
C MET A 121 -13.44 10.68 -11.16
N ALA A 122 -12.69 9.66 -11.57
CA ALA A 122 -13.00 8.89 -12.76
C ALA A 122 -14.31 8.10 -12.62
N VAL A 123 -14.54 7.49 -11.46
CA VAL A 123 -15.75 6.70 -11.16
C VAL A 123 -17.00 7.59 -11.07
N LEU A 124 -16.87 8.75 -10.41
CA LEU A 124 -17.99 9.69 -10.22
C LEU A 124 -18.21 10.64 -11.39
N GLY A 125 -17.30 10.66 -12.38
CA GLY A 125 -17.35 11.62 -13.49
C GLY A 125 -17.31 13.09 -13.03
N SER A 126 -16.76 13.37 -11.85
CA SER A 126 -16.80 14.69 -11.21
C SER A 126 -15.47 15.04 -10.54
N ARG A 127 -15.18 16.34 -10.47
CA ARG A 127 -14.00 16.86 -9.75
C ARG A 127 -14.27 17.09 -8.26
N ALA A 128 -15.48 16.86 -7.78
CA ALA A 128 -15.85 17.05 -6.38
C ALA A 128 -14.90 16.33 -5.37
N PRO A 129 -14.40 15.11 -5.63
CA PRO A 129 -13.46 14.44 -4.73
C PRO A 129 -12.16 15.20 -4.47
N LEU A 130 -11.76 16.14 -5.34
CA LEU A 130 -10.55 16.95 -5.12
C LEU A 130 -10.56 17.75 -3.81
N VAL A 131 -11.74 18.13 -3.32
CA VAL A 131 -11.89 18.84 -2.04
C VAL A 131 -11.32 18.03 -0.86
N TYR A 132 -11.33 16.70 -0.98
CA TYR A 132 -10.80 15.81 0.07
C TYR A 132 -9.29 15.57 -0.03
N LEU A 133 -8.65 15.99 -1.12
CA LEU A 133 -7.21 15.76 -1.30
C LEU A 133 -6.33 16.47 -0.24
N PRO A 134 -6.52 17.77 0.08
CA PRO A 134 -5.70 18.44 1.08
C PRO A 134 -5.75 17.76 2.47
N PRO A 135 -6.91 17.49 3.07
CA PRO A 135 -6.95 16.82 4.35
C PRO A 135 -6.39 15.38 4.31
N LEU A 136 -6.54 14.66 3.20
CA LEU A 136 -5.93 13.33 3.03
C LEU A 136 -4.41 13.40 2.95
N LEU A 137 -3.85 14.43 2.30
CA LEU A 137 -2.41 14.65 2.30
C LEU A 137 -1.88 15.00 3.69
N LEU A 138 -2.62 15.75 4.50
CA LEU A 138 -2.27 15.96 5.90
C LEU A 138 -2.28 14.65 6.70
N CYS A 139 -3.29 13.79 6.51
CA CYS A 139 -3.31 12.45 7.09
C CYS A 139 -2.11 11.61 6.61
N SER A 140 -1.65 11.80 5.38
CA SER A 140 -0.47 11.10 4.84
C SER A 140 0.82 11.42 5.60
N LEU A 141 0.94 12.61 6.20
CA LEU A 141 2.10 12.96 7.02
C LEU A 141 2.19 12.02 8.24
N VAL A 142 1.08 11.80 8.91
CA VAL A 142 1.01 10.93 10.09
C VAL A 142 1.16 9.46 9.69
N THR A 143 0.31 8.99 8.76
CA THR A 143 0.33 7.59 8.34
C THR A 143 1.62 7.21 7.62
N GLY A 144 2.20 8.13 6.83
CA GLY A 144 3.48 7.95 6.18
C GLY A 144 4.66 7.90 7.15
N ALA A 145 4.63 8.68 8.22
CA ALA A 145 5.64 8.60 9.29
C ALA A 145 5.55 7.28 10.04
N VAL A 146 4.33 6.84 10.40
CA VAL A 146 4.09 5.55 11.09
C VAL A 146 4.51 4.38 10.20
N THR A 147 4.05 4.34 8.95
CA THR A 147 4.39 3.26 8.01
C THR A 147 5.88 3.27 7.66
N GLY A 148 6.50 4.45 7.56
CA GLY A 148 7.93 4.60 7.32
C GLY A 148 8.77 4.07 8.48
N GLY A 149 8.46 4.47 9.70
CA GLY A 149 9.12 3.96 10.90
C GLY A 149 8.97 2.46 11.06
N ALA A 150 7.76 1.93 10.89
CA ALA A 150 7.50 0.49 10.95
C ALA A 150 8.21 -0.28 9.83
N SER A 151 8.24 0.26 8.59
CA SER A 151 8.97 -0.36 7.47
C SER A 151 10.47 -0.41 7.71
N MET A 152 11.07 0.67 8.22
CA MET A 152 12.48 0.71 8.59
C MET A 152 12.81 -0.32 9.68
N LEU A 153 11.97 -0.42 10.72
CA LEU A 153 12.11 -1.41 11.78
C LEU A 153 12.07 -2.84 11.21
N LEU A 154 11.11 -3.13 10.33
CA LEU A 154 10.99 -4.43 9.67
C LEU A 154 12.21 -4.73 8.79
N VAL A 155 12.66 -3.77 7.99
CA VAL A 155 13.82 -3.93 7.12
C VAL A 155 15.10 -4.21 7.94
N HIS A 156 15.27 -3.57 9.11
CA HIS A 156 16.46 -3.78 9.95
C HIS A 156 16.38 -5.04 10.81
N ARG A 157 15.18 -5.42 11.27
CA ARG A 157 15.00 -6.52 12.24
C ARG A 157 14.73 -7.87 11.58
N ILE A 158 14.24 -7.91 10.36
CA ILE A 158 13.91 -9.15 9.65
C ILE A 158 14.84 -9.30 8.45
N PRO A 159 16.06 -9.85 8.62
CA PRO A 159 16.93 -10.18 7.51
C PRO A 159 16.31 -11.31 6.69
N LEU A 160 16.31 -11.22 5.37
CA LEU A 160 15.94 -12.36 4.54
C LEU A 160 17.04 -13.42 4.60
N PRO A 161 16.68 -14.72 4.62
CA PRO A 161 17.67 -15.79 4.48
C PRO A 161 18.41 -15.63 3.14
N GLY A 162 19.65 -15.20 3.20
CA GLY A 162 20.52 -14.84 2.08
C GLY A 162 21.26 -13.51 2.29
N ASP A 163 20.80 -12.65 3.19
CA ASP A 163 21.49 -11.39 3.56
C ASP A 163 22.56 -11.60 4.65
N ILE A 164 22.70 -12.82 5.18
CA ILE A 164 23.80 -13.18 6.05
C ILE A 164 25.02 -13.46 5.16
N LYS A 165 25.56 -12.41 4.60
CA LYS A 165 26.95 -12.41 4.16
C LYS A 165 27.79 -11.78 5.26
N SER A 166 28.55 -12.67 5.87
CA SER A 166 29.80 -12.46 6.64
C SER A 166 30.33 -11.02 6.67
#